data_5b20486e9f5fece84451f71fc34dd636
#
_entry.id   5b20486e9f5fece84451f71fc34dd636
#
_cell.length_a   1.000
_cell.length_b   1.000
_cell.length_c   1.000
_cell.angle_alpha   90.00
_cell.angle_beta   90.00
_cell.angle_gamma   90.00
#
_symmetry.space_group_name_H-M   'P 1'
#
loop_
_entity.id
_entity.type
_entity.pdbx_description
1 polymer ?
#
loop_
_entity_poly.entity_id
_entity_poly.type
_entity_poly.pdbx_seq_one_letter_code
_entity_poly.pdbx_strand_id
1 'polypeptide(L)' 'MNSNTKLEIAVEIIANKIAKAARENDEKINQYIKEREEMYNGNDKIINKIIEEYGN' A
#
# COMPACT_ATOMS: atom_id res chain seq x y z
N MET A 1 -7.97 -6.00 19.54
CA MET A 1 -7.56 -5.96 18.15
C MET A 1 -6.07 -5.69 18.06
N ASN A 2 -5.34 -6.52 17.40
CA ASN A 2 -3.90 -6.34 17.33
C ASN A 2 -3.49 -5.43 16.18
N SER A 3 -2.24 -5.00 16.19
CA SER A 3 -1.72 -4.03 15.21
C SER A 3 -1.69 -4.57 13.78
N ASN A 4 -1.85 -5.88 13.61
CA ASN A 4 -1.80 -6.50 12.28
C ASN A 4 -3.00 -6.16 11.41
N THR A 5 -4.10 -5.69 12.02
CA THR A 5 -5.29 -5.33 11.25
C THR A 5 -5.00 -4.18 10.29
N LYS A 6 -4.30 -3.15 10.76
CA LYS A 6 -3.93 -2.04 9.89
C LYS A 6 -3.02 -2.49 8.76
N LEU A 7 -2.05 -3.34 9.08
CA LEU A 7 -1.14 -3.87 8.07
C LEU A 7 -1.91 -4.66 7.01
N GLU A 8 -2.83 -5.52 7.43
CA GLU A 8 -3.64 -6.30 6.50
C GLU A 8 -4.45 -5.42 5.56
N ILE A 9 -5.07 -4.38 6.10
CA ILE A 9 -5.85 -3.45 5.29
C ILE A 9 -4.94 -2.74 4.29
N ALA A 10 -3.79 -2.26 4.74
CA ALA A 10 -2.85 -1.57 3.87
C ALA A 10 -2.31 -2.48 2.78
N VAL A 11 -2.02 -3.74 3.11
CA VAL A 11 -1.54 -4.73 2.13
C VAL A 11 -2.57 -4.89 1.01
N GLU A 12 -3.83 -5.04 1.37
CA GLU A 12 -4.88 -5.22 0.38
C GLU A 12 -5.02 -3.99 -0.52
N ILE A 13 -5.00 -2.80 0.08
CA ILE A 13 -5.13 -1.57 -0.67
C ILE A 13 -3.98 -1.40 -1.66
N ILE A 14 -2.74 -1.58 -1.20
CA ILE A 14 -1.58 -1.37 -2.05
C ILE A 14 -1.50 -2.45 -3.15
N ALA A 15 -1.91 -3.67 -2.85
CA ALA A 15 -1.96 -4.73 -3.87
C ALA A 15 -2.91 -4.36 -5.00
N ASN A 16 -4.06 -3.79 -4.67
CA ASN A 16 -5.03 -3.34 -5.67
C ASN A 16 -4.47 -2.18 -6.50
N LYS A 17 -3.75 -1.26 -5.86
CA LYS A 17 -3.12 -0.15 -6.57
C LYS A 17 -2.07 -0.64 -7.56
N ILE A 18 -1.24 -1.60 -7.13
CA ILE A 18 -0.21 -2.16 -8.00
C ILE A 18 -0.85 -2.89 -9.19
N ALA A 19 -1.87 -3.70 -8.93
CA ALA A 19 -2.54 -4.43 -10.00
C ALA A 19 -3.16 -3.49 -11.03
N LYS A 20 -3.82 -2.43 -10.55
CA LYS A 20 -4.43 -1.45 -11.45
C LYS A 20 -3.37 -0.70 -12.25
N ALA A 21 -2.29 -0.28 -11.60
CA ALA A 21 -1.20 0.44 -12.26
C ALA A 21 -0.55 -0.44 -13.33
N ALA A 22 -0.39 -1.72 -13.05
CA ALA A 22 0.18 -2.65 -14.03
C ALA A 22 -0.71 -2.78 -15.26
N ARG A 23 -2.04 -2.87 -15.06
CA ARG A 23 -2.98 -2.96 -16.18
C ARG A 23 -3.00 -1.69 -17.03
N GLU A 24 -2.78 -0.54 -16.39
CA GLU A 24 -2.87 0.76 -17.07
C GLU A 24 -1.52 1.29 -17.53
N ASN A 25 -0.45 0.54 -17.32
CA ASN A 25 0.92 0.98 -17.60
C ASN A 25 1.23 2.31 -16.92
N ASP A 26 0.75 2.46 -15.67
CA ASP A 26 0.93 3.69 -14.90
C ASP A 26 2.33 3.71 -14.31
N GLU A 27 3.07 4.79 -14.53
CA GLU A 27 4.43 4.95 -14.01
C GLU A 27 4.47 4.93 -12.48
N LYS A 28 3.37 5.23 -11.82
CA LYS A 28 3.29 5.21 -10.36
C LYS A 28 3.46 3.81 -9.78
N ILE A 29 3.45 2.78 -10.62
CA ILE A 29 3.63 1.41 -10.13
C ILE A 29 4.90 1.26 -9.31
N ASN A 30 5.98 1.93 -9.72
CA ASN A 30 7.26 1.85 -9.00
C ASN A 30 7.15 2.47 -7.61
N GLN A 31 6.42 3.57 -7.49
CA GLN A 31 6.18 4.20 -6.20
C GLN A 31 5.37 3.28 -5.29
N TYR A 32 4.33 2.64 -5.82
CA TYR A 32 3.50 1.73 -5.04
C TYR A 32 4.29 0.51 -4.57
N ILE A 33 5.16 -0.02 -5.42
CA ILE A 33 6.01 -1.16 -5.05
C ILE A 33 6.95 -0.78 -3.91
N LYS A 34 7.55 0.42 -4.00
CA LYS A 34 8.43 0.91 -2.96
C LYS A 34 7.68 1.10 -1.64
N GLU A 35 6.48 1.65 -1.70
CA GLU A 35 5.67 1.85 -0.50
C GLU A 35 5.30 0.51 0.12
N ARG A 36 5.04 -0.50 -0.69
CA ARG A 36 4.76 -1.83 -0.18
C ARG A 36 5.95 -2.40 0.58
N GLU A 37 7.16 -2.22 0.05
CA GLU A 37 8.36 -2.70 0.73
C GLU A 37 8.56 -1.99 2.07
N GLU A 38 8.36 -0.68 2.11
CA GLU A 38 8.48 0.08 3.35
C GLU A 38 7.44 -0.34 4.38
N MET A 39 6.25 -0.66 3.91
CA MET A 39 5.17 -1.14 4.77
C MET A 39 5.58 -2.46 5.45
N TYR A 40 6.16 -3.39 4.68
CA TYR A 40 6.61 -4.67 5.24
C TYR A 40 7.79 -4.50 6.19
N ASN A 41 8.54 -3.40 6.07
CA ASN A 41 9.61 -3.08 7.00
C ASN A 41 9.12 -2.38 8.27
N GLY A 42 7.81 -2.22 8.40
CA GLY A 42 7.21 -1.67 9.62
C GLY A 42 7.13 -0.16 9.65
N ASN A 43 7.15 0.51 8.50
CA ASN A 43 7.03 1.96 8.46
C ASN A 43 5.57 2.38 8.66
N ASP A 44 5.24 2.74 9.90
CA ASP A 44 3.88 3.11 10.27
C ASP A 44 3.35 4.32 9.50
N LYS A 45 4.23 5.24 9.15
CA LYS A 45 3.81 6.42 8.39
C LYS A 45 3.28 6.02 7.01
N ILE A 46 3.94 5.06 6.38
CA ILE A 46 3.51 4.56 5.07
C ILE A 46 2.21 3.77 5.20
N ILE A 47 2.10 2.94 6.25
CA ILE A 47 0.87 2.19 6.50
C ILE A 47 -0.32 3.14 6.64
N ASN A 48 -0.17 4.18 7.44
CA ASN A 48 -1.23 5.16 7.64
C ASN A 48 -1.53 5.94 6.36
N LYS A 49 -0.51 6.30 5.62
CA LYS A 49 -0.69 6.99 4.34
C LYS A 49 -1.52 6.15 3.37
N ILE A 50 -1.19 4.88 3.25
CA ILE A 50 -1.90 3.99 2.34
C ILE A 50 -3.38 3.91 2.71
N ILE A 51 -3.67 3.73 4.00
CA ILE A 51 -5.04 3.63 4.47
C ILE A 51 -5.80 4.94 4.23
N GLU A 52 -5.19 6.07 4.57
CA GLU A 52 -5.86 7.37 4.48
C GLU A 52 -5.99 7.88 3.06
N GLU A 53 -4.96 7.71 2.25
CA GLU A 53 -4.94 8.30 0.91
C GLU A 53 -5.48 7.36 -0.16
N TYR A 54 -5.18 6.08 -0.05
CA TYR A 54 -5.57 5.12 -1.08
C TYR A 54 -6.79 4.31 -0.71
N GLY A 55 -7.20 4.35 0.55
CA GLY A 55 -8.32 3.57 1.04
C GLY A 55 -9.69 4.15 0.74
N ASN A 56 -9.74 5.33 0.17
CA ASN A 56 -11.00 5.98 -0.17
C ASN A 56 -11.41 5.75 -1.61
#